data_c707f4c645d39a7c103f053bfd1a6e7f
#
_entry.id   c707f4c645d39a7c103f053bfd1a6e7f
#
_cell.length_a   1.000
_cell.length_b   1.000
_cell.length_c   1.000
_cell.angle_alpha   90.00
_cell.angle_beta   90.00
_cell.angle_gamma   90.00
#
_symmetry.space_group_name_H-M   'P 1'
#
loop_
_entity.id
_entity.type
_entity.pdbx_description
1 polymer ?
#
loop_
_entity_poly.entity_id
_entity_poly.type
_entity_poly.pdbx_seq_one_letter_code
_entity_poly.pdbx_strand_id
1 'polypeptide(L)'
;EIGSGLVGSEMCIRDRNRGESNLAVLVQLYCVTFLYLQAELFKKSEVKQEYALMERMWYQQKKQYEIAKDQMQVIDRKCHDLKYQVAAMRHIENPAEREKNLKELEQSIRIYDSIVKTGNEILDTLLSEKSLICEARDITIHCVIDGKKLFFMDSIDIYALFGNAIDNAIECVEKFSEKEMRFIDICVAEKQHFLYIRFSNPIERAPEYENDLPKTTKKNKQYHGIGLKSIRHIAEKYGGDIS
;
A
#
# COMPACT_ATOMS: atom_id res chain seq x y z
N GLU A 1 73.31 -18.45 -48.70
CA GLU A 1 72.58 -19.45 -47.85
C GLU A 1 72.29 -18.98 -46.39
N ILE A 2 72.77 -17.82 -45.98
CA ILE A 2 72.53 -17.29 -44.61
C ILE A 2 71.19 -16.47 -44.50
N GLY A 3 70.57 -16.13 -45.61
CA GLY A 3 69.39 -15.29 -45.63
C GLY A 3 68.06 -16.01 -45.40
N SER A 4 67.97 -17.33 -45.64
CA SER A 4 66.70 -18.06 -45.56
C SER A 4 66.30 -18.49 -44.13
N GLY A 5 67.32 -18.68 -43.25
CA GLY A 5 67.02 -19.05 -41.83
C GLY A 5 66.49 -17.96 -40.95
N LEU A 6 66.85 -16.70 -41.24
CA LEU A 6 66.35 -15.55 -40.45
C LEU A 6 64.90 -15.18 -40.82
N VAL A 7 64.52 -15.35 -42.07
CA VAL A 7 63.12 -15.07 -42.48
C VAL A 7 62.14 -16.07 -41.89
N GLY A 8 62.55 -17.35 -41.78
CA GLY A 8 61.73 -18.40 -41.16
C GLY A 8 61.54 -18.22 -39.63
N SER A 9 62.57 -17.72 -38.93
CA SER A 9 62.47 -17.48 -37.50
C SER A 9 61.62 -16.21 -37.17
N GLU A 10 61.71 -15.18 -37.99
CA GLU A 10 60.85 -14.00 -37.83
C GLU A 10 59.38 -14.32 -38.13
N MET A 11 59.10 -15.17 -39.10
CA MET A 11 57.76 -15.60 -39.43
C MET A 11 57.12 -16.47 -38.34
N CYS A 12 57.89 -17.38 -37.73
CA CYS A 12 57.41 -18.18 -36.59
C CYS A 12 57.17 -17.35 -35.32
N ILE A 13 57.99 -16.33 -35.03
CA ILE A 13 57.79 -15.43 -33.89
C ILE A 13 56.53 -14.57 -34.11
N ARG A 14 56.29 -14.11 -35.31
CA ARG A 14 55.12 -13.27 -35.66
C ARG A 14 53.82 -14.06 -35.57
N ASP A 15 53.78 -15.28 -36.04
CA ASP A 15 52.58 -16.13 -35.93
C ASP A 15 52.29 -16.56 -34.48
N ARG A 16 53.30 -16.81 -33.65
CA ARG A 16 53.10 -17.15 -32.25
C ARG A 16 52.55 -15.97 -31.44
N ASN A 17 53.07 -14.74 -31.66
CA ASN A 17 52.53 -13.55 -31.00
C ASN A 17 51.13 -13.22 -31.46
N ARG A 18 50.75 -13.52 -32.72
CA ARG A 18 49.41 -13.33 -33.21
C ARG A 18 48.41 -14.30 -32.63
N GLY A 19 48.83 -15.55 -32.39
CA GLY A 19 48.02 -16.57 -31.69
C GLY A 19 47.76 -16.24 -30.22
N GLU A 20 48.79 -15.77 -29.51
CA GLU A 20 48.66 -15.35 -28.09
C GLU A 20 47.78 -14.09 -27.94
N SER A 21 47.89 -13.15 -28.85
CA SER A 21 47.01 -11.96 -28.87
C SER A 21 45.57 -12.29 -29.14
N ASN A 22 45.29 -13.22 -30.07
CA ASN A 22 43.91 -13.66 -30.33
C ASN A 22 43.28 -14.42 -29.15
N LEU A 23 44.08 -15.26 -28.47
CA LEU A 23 43.62 -15.96 -27.27
C LEU A 23 43.29 -14.99 -26.14
N ALA A 24 44.11 -13.97 -25.92
CA ALA A 24 43.86 -12.94 -24.91
C ALA A 24 42.54 -12.18 -25.18
N VAL A 25 42.27 -11.82 -26.43
CA VAL A 25 40.99 -11.18 -26.82
C VAL A 25 39.78 -12.09 -26.58
N LEU A 26 39.90 -13.39 -26.92
CA LEU A 26 38.85 -14.37 -26.65
C LEU A 26 38.57 -14.53 -25.15
N VAL A 27 39.57 -14.57 -24.31
CA VAL A 27 39.43 -14.63 -22.85
C VAL A 27 38.75 -13.37 -22.33
N GLN A 28 39.15 -12.19 -22.82
CA GLN A 28 38.48 -10.93 -22.42
C GLN A 28 37.01 -10.89 -22.81
N LEU A 29 36.68 -11.32 -24.03
CA LEU A 29 35.28 -11.42 -24.47
C LEU A 29 34.48 -12.38 -23.62
N TYR A 30 35.05 -13.52 -23.29
CA TYR A 30 34.44 -14.50 -22.37
C TYR A 30 34.19 -13.91 -20.98
N CYS A 31 35.16 -13.21 -20.40
CA CYS A 31 34.99 -12.56 -19.10
C CYS A 31 33.88 -11.49 -19.13
N VAL A 32 33.85 -10.67 -20.17
CA VAL A 32 32.81 -9.64 -20.30
C VAL A 32 31.40 -10.26 -20.45
N THR A 33 31.27 -11.28 -21.29
CA THR A 33 29.96 -11.98 -21.44
C THR A 33 29.53 -12.69 -20.16
N PHE A 34 30.48 -13.29 -19.43
CA PHE A 34 30.21 -13.94 -18.16
C PHE A 34 29.73 -12.91 -17.09
N LEU A 35 30.43 -11.78 -16.97
CA LEU A 35 30.03 -10.72 -16.05
C LEU A 35 28.66 -10.13 -16.42
N TYR A 36 28.38 -9.96 -17.71
CA TYR A 36 27.06 -9.50 -18.17
C TYR A 36 25.96 -10.50 -17.77
N LEU A 37 26.16 -11.79 -18.02
CA LEU A 37 25.20 -12.83 -17.64
C LEU A 37 24.98 -12.88 -16.12
N GLN A 38 26.07 -12.75 -15.33
CA GLN A 38 25.95 -12.69 -13.88
C GLN A 38 25.14 -11.48 -13.41
N ALA A 39 25.38 -10.30 -13.98
CA ALA A 39 24.62 -9.09 -13.67
C ALA A 39 23.13 -9.24 -14.02
N GLU A 40 22.82 -9.87 -15.15
CA GLU A 40 21.45 -10.13 -15.57
C GLU A 40 20.72 -11.13 -14.65
N LEU A 41 21.41 -12.21 -14.26
CA LEU A 41 20.87 -13.18 -13.30
C LEU A 41 20.63 -12.56 -11.92
N PHE A 42 21.54 -11.69 -11.47
CA PHE A 42 21.40 -10.98 -10.20
C PHE A 42 20.18 -10.06 -10.22
N LYS A 43 20.04 -9.24 -11.27
CA LYS A 43 18.89 -8.35 -11.47
C LYS A 43 17.57 -9.13 -11.52
N LYS A 44 17.56 -10.26 -12.22
CA LYS A 44 16.37 -11.14 -12.28
C LYS A 44 16.03 -11.77 -10.93
N SER A 45 17.02 -12.07 -10.11
CA SER A 45 16.84 -12.57 -8.74
C SER A 45 16.25 -11.51 -7.81
N GLU A 46 16.72 -10.27 -7.87
CA GLU A 46 16.16 -9.13 -7.10
C GLU A 46 14.69 -8.90 -7.45
N VAL A 47 14.38 -8.81 -8.73
CA VAL A 47 13.00 -8.64 -9.21
C VAL A 47 12.12 -9.79 -8.72
N LYS A 48 12.59 -11.03 -8.77
CA LYS A 48 11.83 -12.18 -8.28
C LYS A 48 11.58 -12.13 -6.77
N GLN A 49 12.55 -11.64 -5.98
CA GLN A 49 12.37 -11.44 -4.53
C GLN A 49 11.35 -10.33 -4.23
N GLU A 50 11.38 -9.23 -4.97
CA GLU A 50 10.39 -8.16 -4.84
C GLU A 50 8.97 -8.66 -5.16
N TYR A 51 8.81 -9.43 -6.23
CA TYR A 51 7.52 -10.06 -6.57
C TYR A 51 7.02 -11.01 -5.48
N ALA A 52 7.87 -11.87 -4.96
CA ALA A 52 7.50 -12.80 -3.89
C ALA A 52 7.10 -12.08 -2.59
N LEU A 53 7.76 -10.95 -2.29
CA LEU A 53 7.40 -10.12 -1.15
C LEU A 53 6.03 -9.44 -1.37
N MET A 54 5.81 -8.89 -2.56
CA MET A 54 4.54 -8.26 -2.93
C MET A 54 3.38 -9.26 -2.88
N GLU A 55 3.58 -10.47 -3.39
CA GLU A 55 2.59 -11.56 -3.35
C GLU A 55 2.21 -11.95 -1.90
N ARG A 56 3.20 -12.05 -1.01
CA ARG A 56 2.95 -12.31 0.43
C ARG A 56 2.14 -11.21 1.08
N MET A 57 2.45 -9.96 0.77
CA MET A 57 1.71 -8.81 1.30
C MET A 57 0.29 -8.77 0.78
N TRP A 58 0.10 -9.01 -0.51
CA TRP A 58 -1.22 -9.09 -1.12
C TRP A 58 -2.06 -10.19 -0.45
N TYR A 59 -1.47 -11.35 -0.18
CA TYR A 59 -2.15 -12.43 0.54
C TYR A 59 -2.53 -12.03 1.98
N GLN A 60 -1.64 -11.33 2.69
CA GLN A 60 -1.93 -10.83 4.04
C GLN A 60 -3.06 -9.80 4.02
N GLN A 61 -3.04 -8.86 3.09
CA GLN A 61 -4.09 -7.86 2.94
C GLN A 61 -5.44 -8.51 2.62
N LYS A 62 -5.44 -9.49 1.72
CA LYS A 62 -6.65 -10.26 1.41
C LYS A 62 -7.24 -10.93 2.65
N LYS A 63 -6.39 -11.57 3.44
CA LYS A 63 -6.81 -12.23 4.68
C LYS A 63 -7.36 -11.23 5.70
N GLN A 64 -6.72 -10.07 5.85
CA GLN A 64 -7.21 -9.00 6.73
C GLN A 64 -8.58 -8.47 6.25
N TYR A 65 -8.75 -8.28 4.95
CA TYR A 65 -10.05 -7.90 4.38
C TYR A 65 -11.15 -8.92 4.69
N GLU A 66 -10.88 -10.22 4.52
CA GLU A 66 -11.86 -11.28 4.83
C GLU A 66 -12.25 -11.25 6.32
N ILE A 67 -11.29 -11.08 7.23
CA ILE A 67 -11.54 -10.96 8.67
C ILE A 67 -12.36 -9.71 8.98
N ALA A 68 -12.02 -8.55 8.40
CA ALA A 68 -12.74 -7.30 8.60
C ALA A 68 -14.18 -7.41 8.09
N LYS A 69 -14.39 -8.04 6.94
CA LYS A 69 -15.72 -8.30 6.38
C LYS A 69 -16.58 -9.16 7.31
N ASP A 70 -16.02 -10.24 7.85
CA ASP A 70 -16.73 -11.12 8.79
C ASP A 70 -17.08 -10.37 10.09
N GLN A 71 -16.16 -9.57 10.62
CA GLN A 71 -16.41 -8.73 11.80
C GLN A 71 -17.52 -7.71 11.54
N MET A 72 -17.53 -7.08 10.35
CA MET A 72 -18.57 -6.14 9.98
C MET A 72 -19.94 -6.76 9.91
N GLN A 73 -20.06 -7.99 9.40
CA GLN A 73 -21.34 -8.73 9.42
C GLN A 73 -21.85 -9.00 10.84
N VAL A 74 -20.93 -9.23 11.79
CA VAL A 74 -21.29 -9.38 13.22
C VAL A 74 -21.78 -8.06 13.80
N ILE A 75 -21.13 -6.94 13.44
CA ILE A 75 -21.52 -5.59 13.84
C ILE A 75 -22.91 -5.27 13.29
N ASP A 76 -23.16 -5.48 12.00
CA ASP A 76 -24.46 -5.24 11.36
C ASP A 76 -25.60 -6.00 12.04
N ARG A 77 -25.38 -7.27 12.38
CA ARG A 77 -26.37 -8.06 13.15
C ARG A 77 -26.63 -7.46 14.53
N LYS A 78 -25.58 -7.08 15.26
CA LYS A 78 -25.73 -6.42 16.56
C LYS A 78 -26.44 -5.08 16.47
N CYS A 79 -26.15 -4.28 15.43
CA CYS A 79 -26.89 -3.03 15.16
C CYS A 79 -28.37 -3.27 14.93
N HIS A 80 -28.69 -4.31 14.18
CA HIS A 80 -30.06 -4.72 13.95
C HIS A 80 -30.77 -5.11 15.25
N ASP A 81 -30.11 -5.91 16.09
CA ASP A 81 -30.64 -6.34 17.39
C ASP A 81 -30.84 -5.14 18.35
N LEU A 82 -29.90 -4.20 18.35
CA LEU A 82 -30.02 -2.95 19.11
C LEU A 82 -31.22 -2.11 18.67
N LYS A 83 -31.48 -1.99 17.35
CA LYS A 83 -32.69 -1.29 16.83
C LYS A 83 -33.97 -1.92 17.34
N TYR A 84 -34.03 -3.27 17.46
CA TYR A 84 -35.18 -3.93 18.04
C TYR A 84 -35.30 -3.68 19.53
N GLN A 85 -34.20 -3.68 20.29
CA GLN A 85 -34.19 -3.35 21.70
C GLN A 85 -34.69 -1.92 21.96
N VAL A 86 -34.22 -0.93 21.15
CA VAL A 86 -34.74 0.46 21.20
C VAL A 86 -36.24 0.51 20.93
N ALA A 87 -36.73 -0.24 19.94
CA ALA A 87 -38.13 -0.29 19.64
C ALA A 87 -38.95 -0.89 20.80
N ALA A 88 -38.45 -1.93 21.45
CA ALA A 88 -39.07 -2.53 22.61
C ALA A 88 -39.11 -1.61 23.85
N MET A 89 -38.08 -0.77 24.04
CA MET A 89 -38.02 0.21 25.15
C MET A 89 -39.08 1.30 25.06
N ARG A 90 -39.62 1.56 23.87
CA ARG A 90 -40.75 2.52 23.70
C ARG A 90 -42.01 2.09 24.45
N HIS A 91 -42.11 0.83 24.82
CA HIS A 91 -43.25 0.25 25.56
C HIS A 91 -43.02 0.13 27.05
N ILE A 92 -41.89 0.62 27.59
CA ILE A 92 -41.65 0.64 29.04
C ILE A 92 -42.38 1.82 29.66
N GLU A 93 -43.32 1.57 30.57
CA GLU A 93 -44.13 2.60 31.19
C GLU A 93 -43.41 3.39 32.29
N ASN A 94 -42.35 2.81 32.90
CA ASN A 94 -41.56 3.49 33.94
C ASN A 94 -40.55 4.48 33.38
N PRO A 95 -40.71 5.83 33.58
CA PRO A 95 -39.87 6.85 32.99
C PRO A 95 -38.39 6.77 33.41
N ALA A 96 -38.12 6.43 34.68
CA ALA A 96 -36.76 6.39 35.26
C ALA A 96 -35.97 5.19 34.73
N GLU A 97 -36.64 4.05 34.59
CA GLU A 97 -36.03 2.83 34.03
C GLU A 97 -35.80 2.96 32.53
N ARG A 98 -36.70 3.62 31.82
CA ARG A 98 -36.59 3.94 30.41
C ARG A 98 -35.39 4.86 30.12
N GLU A 99 -35.19 5.90 30.95
CA GLU A 99 -34.10 6.86 30.76
C GLU A 99 -32.73 6.21 31.06
N LYS A 100 -32.62 5.37 32.07
CA LYS A 100 -31.40 4.63 32.38
C LYS A 100 -31.03 3.67 31.24
N ASN A 101 -31.97 2.89 30.77
CA ASN A 101 -31.76 1.93 29.69
C ASN A 101 -31.46 2.66 28.35
N LEU A 102 -32.03 3.84 28.12
CA LEU A 102 -31.75 4.66 26.95
C LEU A 102 -30.29 5.18 26.95
N LYS A 103 -29.78 5.66 28.11
CA LYS A 103 -28.39 6.11 28.24
C LYS A 103 -27.38 4.99 28.04
N GLU A 104 -27.63 3.81 28.60
CA GLU A 104 -26.78 2.65 28.38
C GLU A 104 -26.77 2.20 26.91
N LEU A 105 -27.90 2.32 26.24
CA LEU A 105 -28.04 2.01 24.83
C LEU A 105 -27.41 3.06 23.93
N GLU A 106 -27.56 4.35 24.25
CA GLU A 106 -26.89 5.44 23.51
C GLU A 106 -25.38 5.34 23.55
N GLN A 107 -24.79 4.95 24.68
CA GLN A 107 -23.36 4.68 24.76
C GLN A 107 -22.95 3.48 23.89
N SER A 108 -23.77 2.44 23.81
CA SER A 108 -23.52 1.30 22.94
C SER A 108 -23.69 1.64 21.45
N ILE A 109 -24.59 2.55 21.11
CA ILE A 109 -24.89 2.97 19.73
C ILE A 109 -23.83 3.92 19.16
N ARG A 110 -23.19 4.76 19.97
CA ARG A 110 -22.11 5.67 19.49
C ARG A 110 -21.00 4.94 18.76
N ILE A 111 -20.70 3.71 19.15
CA ILE A 111 -19.72 2.84 18.46
C ILE A 111 -20.19 2.48 17.04
N TYR A 112 -21.50 2.55 16.74
CA TYR A 112 -22.09 2.14 15.47
C TYR A 112 -22.47 3.32 14.55
N ASP A 113 -22.51 4.55 15.07
CA ASP A 113 -22.76 5.76 14.26
C ASP A 113 -21.59 6.09 13.30
N SER A 114 -20.44 5.44 13.50
CA SER A 114 -19.24 5.56 12.63
C SER A 114 -19.34 4.73 11.34
N ILE A 115 -20.47 4.06 11.05
CA ILE A 115 -20.61 3.28 9.82
C ILE A 115 -20.71 4.23 8.62
N VAL A 116 -19.61 4.35 7.90
CA VAL A 116 -19.54 5.14 6.67
C VAL A 116 -20.25 4.39 5.54
N LYS A 117 -21.12 5.09 4.79
CA LYS A 117 -21.80 4.55 3.60
C LYS A 117 -21.41 5.34 2.37
N THR A 118 -20.46 4.85 1.61
CA THR A 118 -20.00 5.46 0.36
C THR A 118 -20.75 4.90 -0.86
N GLY A 119 -21.43 3.77 -0.70
CA GLY A 119 -22.05 3.01 -1.79
C GLY A 119 -21.12 1.95 -2.41
N ASN A 120 -19.93 1.72 -1.83
CA ASN A 120 -19.05 0.62 -2.15
C ASN A 120 -18.81 -0.21 -0.89
N GLU A 121 -19.29 -1.46 -0.87
CA GLU A 121 -19.29 -2.33 0.32
C GLU A 121 -17.89 -2.56 0.91
N ILE A 122 -16.87 -2.65 0.05
CA ILE A 122 -15.50 -2.88 0.46
C ILE A 122 -14.94 -1.65 1.19
N LEU A 123 -15.17 -0.48 0.60
CA LEU A 123 -14.72 0.78 1.16
C LEU A 123 -15.49 1.11 2.44
N ASP A 124 -16.79 0.82 2.49
CA ASP A 124 -17.63 1.00 3.67
C ASP A 124 -17.10 0.15 4.84
N THR A 125 -16.74 -1.11 4.59
CA THR A 125 -16.13 -2.01 5.57
C THR A 125 -14.80 -1.46 6.08
N LEU A 126 -13.91 -1.08 5.18
CA LEU A 126 -12.58 -0.55 5.53
C LEU A 126 -12.67 0.76 6.31
N LEU A 127 -13.48 1.72 5.84
CA LEU A 127 -13.62 3.02 6.50
C LEU A 127 -14.25 2.88 7.88
N SER A 128 -15.22 1.97 8.05
CA SER A 128 -15.80 1.70 9.36
C SER A 128 -14.76 1.13 10.34
N GLU A 129 -13.92 0.17 9.90
CA GLU A 129 -12.81 -0.35 10.69
C GLU A 129 -11.83 0.76 11.08
N LYS A 130 -11.39 1.56 10.11
CA LYS A 130 -10.41 2.62 10.34
C LYS A 130 -10.98 3.77 11.18
N SER A 131 -12.26 4.09 11.04
CA SER A 131 -12.93 5.08 11.88
C SER A 131 -12.90 4.70 13.36
N LEU A 132 -13.13 3.43 13.70
CA LEU A 132 -13.03 2.95 15.08
C LEU A 132 -11.60 3.09 15.64
N ILE A 133 -10.57 2.79 14.82
CA ILE A 133 -9.18 2.96 15.22
C ILE A 133 -8.86 4.45 15.45
N CYS A 134 -9.34 5.31 14.57
CA CYS A 134 -9.14 6.76 14.66
C CYS A 134 -9.83 7.36 15.89
N GLU A 135 -11.06 6.97 16.16
CA GLU A 135 -11.80 7.40 17.36
C GLU A 135 -11.05 7.03 18.64
N ALA A 136 -10.54 5.79 18.73
CA ALA A 136 -9.76 5.33 19.88
C ALA A 136 -8.44 6.10 20.08
N ARG A 137 -7.94 6.82 19.05
CA ARG A 137 -6.69 7.60 19.05
C ARG A 137 -6.93 9.12 19.00
N ASP A 138 -8.16 9.57 19.19
CA ASP A 138 -8.56 10.99 19.06
C ASP A 138 -8.18 11.58 17.67
N ILE A 139 -8.39 10.83 16.61
CA ILE A 139 -8.16 11.26 15.22
C ILE A 139 -9.50 11.45 14.53
N THR A 140 -9.70 12.60 13.88
CA THR A 140 -10.92 12.90 13.11
C THR A 140 -10.75 12.52 11.65
N ILE A 141 -11.67 11.73 11.08
CA ILE A 141 -11.71 11.43 9.64
C ILE A 141 -12.86 12.20 9.00
N HIS A 142 -12.55 12.92 7.93
CA HIS A 142 -13.53 13.55 7.06
C HIS A 142 -13.53 12.85 5.70
N CYS A 143 -14.69 12.37 5.26
CA CYS A 143 -14.84 11.64 4.00
C CYS A 143 -15.82 12.34 3.07
N VAL A 144 -15.35 12.64 1.85
CA VAL A 144 -16.20 13.07 0.73
C VAL A 144 -15.97 12.07 -0.40
N ILE A 145 -16.76 11.01 -0.41
CA ILE A 145 -16.49 9.83 -1.25
C ILE A 145 -17.76 9.39 -1.98
N ASP A 146 -17.69 9.30 -3.30
CA ASP A 146 -18.64 8.56 -4.13
C ASP A 146 -18.02 7.18 -4.46
N GLY A 147 -18.31 6.20 -3.62
CA GLY A 147 -17.76 4.85 -3.74
C GLY A 147 -18.23 4.09 -4.98
N LYS A 148 -19.34 4.51 -5.60
CA LYS A 148 -19.81 3.93 -6.87
C LYS A 148 -18.83 4.15 -8.01
N LYS A 149 -18.02 5.20 -7.95
CA LYS A 149 -16.99 5.50 -8.94
C LYS A 149 -15.81 4.51 -8.92
N LEU A 150 -15.74 3.65 -7.91
CA LEU A 150 -14.68 2.64 -7.75
C LEU A 150 -15.07 1.26 -8.28
N PHE A 151 -16.25 1.08 -8.87
CA PHE A 151 -16.71 -0.25 -9.31
C PHE A 151 -15.87 -0.90 -10.42
N PHE A 152 -15.02 -0.13 -11.12
CA PHE A 152 -14.10 -0.68 -12.11
C PHE A 152 -12.83 -1.30 -11.49
N MET A 153 -12.60 -1.07 -10.18
CA MET A 153 -11.45 -1.59 -9.47
C MET A 153 -11.78 -2.90 -8.75
N ASP A 154 -10.80 -3.80 -8.71
CA ASP A 154 -10.91 -5.03 -7.93
C ASP A 154 -11.02 -4.73 -6.43
N SER A 155 -11.85 -5.48 -5.73
CA SER A 155 -12.11 -5.34 -4.29
C SER A 155 -10.83 -5.29 -3.44
N ILE A 156 -9.86 -6.13 -3.78
CA ILE A 156 -8.59 -6.24 -3.06
C ILE A 156 -7.73 -5.01 -3.30
N ASP A 157 -7.76 -4.47 -4.51
CA ASP A 157 -6.99 -3.26 -4.84
C ASP A 157 -7.57 -2.03 -4.13
N ILE A 158 -8.90 -1.91 -4.05
CA ILE A 158 -9.56 -0.87 -3.25
C ILE A 158 -9.12 -0.98 -1.79
N TYR A 159 -9.23 -2.18 -1.21
CA TYR A 159 -8.84 -2.40 0.19
C TYR A 159 -7.36 -2.09 0.43
N ALA A 160 -6.47 -2.52 -0.46
CA ALA A 160 -5.03 -2.29 -0.36
C ALA A 160 -4.65 -0.82 -0.53
N LEU A 161 -5.23 -0.13 -1.52
CA LEU A 161 -4.94 1.27 -1.79
C LEU A 161 -5.37 2.16 -0.62
N PHE A 162 -6.66 2.08 -0.25
CA PHE A 162 -7.21 2.90 0.83
C PHE A 162 -6.63 2.52 2.19
N GLY A 163 -6.45 1.22 2.47
CA GLY A 163 -5.86 0.74 3.71
C GLY A 163 -4.45 1.27 3.93
N ASN A 164 -3.57 1.13 2.93
CA ASN A 164 -2.20 1.65 3.02
C ASN A 164 -2.15 3.17 3.14
N ALA A 165 -3.02 3.90 2.43
CA ALA A 165 -3.05 5.36 2.50
C ALA A 165 -3.54 5.86 3.86
N ILE A 166 -4.61 5.27 4.40
CA ILE A 166 -5.17 5.63 5.71
C ILE A 166 -4.19 5.27 6.83
N ASP A 167 -3.57 4.07 6.79
CA ASP A 167 -2.59 3.67 7.80
C ASP A 167 -1.38 4.61 7.83
N ASN A 168 -0.88 5.04 6.67
CA ASN A 168 0.18 6.04 6.58
C ASN A 168 -0.25 7.39 7.18
N ALA A 169 -1.49 7.81 6.92
CA ALA A 169 -2.03 9.05 7.47
C ALA A 169 -2.18 8.97 9.00
N ILE A 170 -2.74 7.87 9.54
CA ILE A 170 -2.88 7.62 10.98
C ILE A 170 -1.52 7.71 11.68
N GLU A 171 -0.51 6.98 11.16
CA GLU A 171 0.83 7.00 11.72
C GLU A 171 1.50 8.39 11.69
N CYS A 172 1.11 9.23 10.75
CA CYS A 172 1.61 10.58 10.64
C CYS A 172 0.97 11.50 11.68
N VAL A 173 -0.38 11.48 11.78
CA VAL A 173 -1.12 12.40 12.66
C VAL A 173 -1.09 11.99 14.14
N GLU A 174 -0.87 10.72 14.45
CA GLU A 174 -0.74 10.21 15.82
C GLU A 174 0.42 10.84 16.58
N LYS A 175 1.43 11.37 15.88
CA LYS A 175 2.60 12.02 16.47
C LYS A 175 2.31 13.40 17.03
N PHE A 176 1.26 14.06 16.57
CA PHE A 176 0.90 15.39 17.08
C PHE A 176 0.35 15.31 18.49
N SER A 177 0.80 16.21 19.36
CA SER A 177 0.26 16.35 20.72
C SER A 177 -1.10 17.06 20.74
N GLU A 178 -1.32 17.96 19.80
CA GLU A 178 -2.54 18.77 19.67
C GLU A 178 -3.61 17.95 18.93
N LYS A 179 -4.79 17.79 19.54
CA LYS A 179 -5.89 17.01 18.95
C LYS A 179 -6.43 17.64 17.66
N GLU A 180 -6.40 18.96 17.57
CA GLU A 180 -6.83 19.73 16.41
C GLU A 180 -5.99 19.44 15.15
N MET A 181 -4.75 18.97 15.33
CA MET A 181 -3.86 18.56 14.25
C MET A 181 -4.01 17.08 13.86
N ARG A 182 -4.88 16.34 14.57
CA ARG A 182 -5.12 14.92 14.30
C ARG A 182 -6.34 14.73 13.42
N PHE A 183 -6.20 15.08 12.14
CA PHE A 183 -7.28 14.86 11.18
C PHE A 183 -6.78 14.26 9.87
N ILE A 184 -7.68 13.56 9.18
CA ILE A 184 -7.44 12.93 7.88
C ILE A 184 -8.62 13.26 6.98
N ASP A 185 -8.36 13.88 5.85
CA ASP A 185 -9.36 14.16 4.82
C ASP A 185 -9.21 13.18 3.66
N ILE A 186 -10.30 12.53 3.28
CA ILE A 186 -10.36 11.58 2.18
C ILE A 186 -11.39 12.08 1.18
N CYS A 187 -10.94 12.25 -0.07
CA CYS A 187 -11.82 12.69 -1.15
C CYS A 187 -11.71 11.75 -2.34
N VAL A 188 -12.84 11.26 -2.83
CA VAL A 188 -12.94 10.53 -4.10
C VAL A 188 -13.96 11.24 -4.97
N ALA A 189 -13.48 11.80 -6.09
CA ALA A 189 -14.30 12.57 -7.00
C ALA A 189 -13.89 12.34 -8.46
N GLU A 190 -14.84 12.45 -9.37
CA GLU A 190 -14.57 12.46 -10.80
C GLU A 190 -14.28 13.88 -11.27
N LYS A 191 -13.18 14.06 -12.01
CA LYS A 191 -12.82 15.33 -12.62
C LYS A 191 -12.34 15.09 -14.05
N GLN A 192 -13.03 15.65 -15.05
CA GLN A 192 -12.65 15.59 -16.47
C GLN A 192 -12.34 14.16 -16.96
N HIS A 193 -13.19 13.18 -16.66
CA HIS A 193 -13.04 11.75 -17.00
C HIS A 193 -11.92 11.01 -16.25
N PHE A 194 -11.29 11.63 -15.26
CA PHE A 194 -10.37 10.97 -14.35
C PHE A 194 -10.99 10.79 -12.98
N LEU A 195 -10.73 9.64 -12.37
CA LEU A 195 -11.03 9.44 -10.96
C LEU A 195 -9.88 10.05 -10.15
N TYR A 196 -10.23 10.99 -9.29
CA TYR A 196 -9.30 11.64 -8.38
C TYR A 196 -9.49 11.12 -6.97
N ILE A 197 -8.46 10.52 -6.42
CA ILE A 197 -8.43 10.02 -5.04
C ILE A 197 -7.39 10.84 -4.28
N ARG A 198 -7.81 11.52 -3.22
CA ARG A 198 -6.93 12.36 -2.41
C ARG A 198 -7.03 11.99 -0.95
N PHE A 199 -5.85 11.82 -0.32
CA PHE A 199 -5.67 11.74 1.11
C PHE A 199 -4.88 12.97 1.56
N SER A 200 -5.35 13.67 2.58
CA SER A 200 -4.68 14.85 3.12
C SER A 200 -4.65 14.75 4.63
N ASN A 201 -3.50 15.04 5.21
CA ASN A 201 -3.29 15.07 6.66
C ASN A 201 -2.17 16.05 7.01
N PRO A 202 -2.14 16.62 8.22
CA PRO A 202 -1.03 17.41 8.71
C PRO A 202 0.29 16.63 8.73
N ILE A 203 1.39 17.33 8.49
CA ILE A 203 2.75 16.80 8.58
C ILE A 203 3.63 17.72 9.40
N GLU A 204 4.51 17.20 10.25
CA GLU A 204 5.44 18.00 11.05
C GLU A 204 6.57 18.62 10.21
N ARG A 205 7.07 17.87 9.22
CA ARG A 205 8.16 18.28 8.33
C ARG A 205 7.86 17.84 6.92
N ALA A 206 8.22 18.68 5.94
CA ALA A 206 8.13 18.31 4.55
C ALA A 206 8.92 17.03 4.28
N PRO A 207 8.33 16.03 3.60
CA PRO A 207 9.03 14.80 3.28
C PRO A 207 10.15 15.05 2.27
N GLU A 208 11.27 14.32 2.42
CA GLU A 208 12.24 14.19 1.35
C GLU A 208 11.72 13.21 0.31
N TYR A 209 11.94 13.50 -0.96
CA TYR A 209 11.51 12.64 -2.05
C TYR A 209 12.68 11.87 -2.64
N GLU A 210 12.45 10.62 -3.03
CA GLU A 210 13.35 9.77 -3.78
C GLU A 210 12.55 9.01 -4.83
N ASN A 211 12.89 9.14 -6.11
CA ASN A 211 12.13 8.57 -7.23
C ASN A 211 10.63 8.94 -7.19
N ASP A 212 10.33 10.22 -6.95
CA ASP A 212 8.99 10.80 -6.84
C ASP A 212 8.11 10.21 -5.73
N LEU A 213 8.70 9.47 -4.79
CA LEU A 213 8.04 8.98 -3.59
C LEU A 213 8.67 9.59 -2.34
N PRO A 214 7.85 9.87 -1.29
CA PRO A 214 8.39 10.31 0.00
C PRO A 214 9.29 9.24 0.60
N LYS A 215 10.48 9.64 1.06
CA LYS A 215 11.39 8.76 1.80
C LYS A 215 10.76 8.35 3.12
N THR A 216 10.85 7.06 3.43
CA THR A 216 10.43 6.58 4.74
C THR A 216 11.35 7.11 5.85
N THR A 217 10.76 7.69 6.88
CA THR A 217 11.45 8.15 8.10
C THR A 217 11.63 7.02 9.13
N LYS A 218 11.15 5.83 8.86
CA LYS A 218 11.15 4.69 9.81
C LYS A 218 12.48 3.96 9.83
N LYS A 219 12.94 3.59 11.05
CA LYS A 219 14.22 2.92 11.29
C LYS A 219 14.32 1.51 10.70
N ASN A 220 13.21 0.82 10.45
CA ASN A 220 13.18 -0.55 9.98
C ASN A 220 12.88 -0.61 8.47
N LYS A 221 13.92 -0.49 7.65
CA LYS A 221 13.83 -0.38 6.17
C LYS A 221 13.29 -1.62 5.46
N GLN A 222 13.30 -2.81 6.08
CA GLN A 222 12.91 -4.06 5.42
C GLN A 222 11.39 -4.22 5.15
N TYR A 223 10.55 -3.54 5.92
CA TYR A 223 9.09 -3.65 5.81
C TYR A 223 8.39 -2.32 5.50
N HIS A 224 9.14 -1.20 5.40
CA HIS A 224 8.58 0.14 5.23
C HIS A 224 8.93 0.71 3.85
N GLY A 225 8.00 1.46 3.29
CA GLY A 225 8.04 1.96 1.91
C GLY A 225 7.25 1.08 0.92
N ILE A 226 6.77 -0.10 1.36
CA ILE A 226 6.02 -1.01 0.51
C ILE A 226 4.58 -0.50 0.31
N GLY A 227 3.99 0.17 1.30
CA GLY A 227 2.65 0.74 1.19
C GLY A 227 2.51 1.73 0.03
N LEU A 228 3.43 2.69 -0.09
CA LEU A 228 3.43 3.66 -1.20
C LEU A 228 3.77 3.01 -2.54
N LYS A 229 4.68 2.02 -2.57
CA LYS A 229 4.95 1.22 -3.78
C LYS A 229 3.72 0.42 -4.20
N SER A 230 2.96 -0.15 -3.24
CA SER A 230 1.70 -0.84 -3.51
C SER A 230 0.66 0.10 -4.08
N ILE A 231 0.50 1.31 -3.52
CA ILE A 231 -0.42 2.33 -4.03
C ILE A 231 -0.03 2.71 -5.47
N ARG A 232 1.25 2.97 -5.75
CA ARG A 232 1.74 3.27 -7.10
C ARG A 232 1.43 2.15 -8.08
N HIS A 233 1.76 0.92 -7.71
CA HIS A 233 1.50 -0.26 -8.55
C HIS A 233 0.00 -0.42 -8.87
N ILE A 234 -0.88 -0.19 -7.88
CA ILE A 234 -2.32 -0.22 -8.11
C ILE A 234 -2.75 0.93 -9.02
N ALA A 235 -2.25 2.15 -8.82
CA ALA A 235 -2.56 3.28 -9.70
C ALA A 235 -2.16 2.98 -11.15
N GLU A 236 -0.94 2.50 -11.38
CA GLU A 236 -0.43 2.10 -12.70
C GLU A 236 -1.27 0.98 -13.34
N LYS A 237 -1.72 -0.02 -12.55
CA LYS A 237 -2.61 -1.11 -13.02
C LYS A 237 -3.88 -0.57 -13.66
N TYR A 238 -4.40 0.55 -13.15
CA TYR A 238 -5.62 1.21 -13.66
C TYR A 238 -5.33 2.41 -14.56
N GLY A 239 -4.09 2.55 -15.07
CA GLY A 239 -3.69 3.61 -15.99
C GLY A 239 -3.56 4.99 -15.36
N GLY A 240 -3.43 5.05 -14.04
CA GLY A 240 -3.23 6.25 -13.25
C GLY A 240 -1.78 6.46 -12.82
N ASP A 241 -1.56 7.52 -12.06
CA ASP A 241 -0.28 7.86 -11.44
C ASP A 241 -0.51 8.50 -10.06
N ILE A 242 0.55 8.61 -9.26
CA ILE A 242 0.53 9.28 -7.94
C ILE A 242 1.42 10.52 -7.96
N SER A 243 0.92 11.60 -7.43
CA SER A 243 1.61 12.89 -7.33
C SER A 243 1.68 13.39 -5.89
#